data_bc29a942c6931aa03f4bf07d476e7642
#
_entry.id   bc29a942c6931aa03f4bf07d476e7642
#
_cell.length_a   1.000
_cell.length_b   1.000
_cell.length_c   1.000
_cell.angle_alpha   90.00
_cell.angle_beta   90.00
_cell.angle_gamma   90.00
#
_symmetry.space_group_name_H-M   'P 1'
#
loop_
_entity.id
_entity.type
_entity.pdbx_description
1 polymer ?
#
loop_
_entity_poly.entity_id
_entity_poly.type
_entity_poly.pdbx_seq_one_letter_code
_entity_poly.pdbx_strand_id
1 'polypeptide(L)'
;MNFLFLDLSTKSTGYAISDDKGKLITYGLLTASSSNNISRIQKIQSGIIELVKQYNIEKLIAEDVHPEAYGYSDTARLLMWLQGSIVLGAYSVNNNINSKSIEFMQASEWRKNLGIKTGRGIKRENLKPLDIKYVKDTYGIDANDDVCDAICLYTAYFKS
;
A
#
# COMPACT_ATOMS: atom_id res chain seq x y z
N MET A 1 -10.57 16.16 -0.73
CA MET A 1 -9.51 15.35 -1.38
C MET A 1 -9.41 14.01 -0.66
N ASN A 2 -9.35 12.88 -1.40
CA ASN A 2 -9.20 11.57 -0.78
C ASN A 2 -7.89 10.91 -1.21
N PHE A 3 -7.25 10.23 -0.26
CA PHE A 3 -5.95 9.59 -0.42
C PHE A 3 -6.10 8.09 -0.31
N LEU A 4 -5.39 7.34 -1.13
CA LEU A 4 -5.36 5.88 -1.14
C LEU A 4 -3.95 5.41 -0.78
N PHE A 5 -3.85 4.60 0.27
CA PHE A 5 -2.62 3.99 0.78
C PHE A 5 -2.62 2.50 0.45
N LEU A 6 -1.50 2.00 -0.06
CA LEU A 6 -1.39 0.66 -0.63
C LEU A 6 -0.15 -0.08 -0.13
N ASP A 7 -0.36 -1.24 0.48
CA ASP A 7 0.67 -2.27 0.63
C ASP A 7 0.55 -3.25 -0.56
N LEU A 8 1.39 -3.03 -1.58
CA LEU A 8 1.26 -3.68 -2.88
C LEU A 8 1.80 -5.10 -2.91
N SER A 9 0.96 -6.02 -3.37
CA SER A 9 1.35 -7.38 -3.73
C SER A 9 0.51 -7.88 -4.92
N THR A 10 1.03 -8.79 -5.70
CA THR A 10 0.29 -9.38 -6.83
C THR A 10 -0.75 -10.42 -6.39
N LYS A 11 -0.75 -10.84 -5.14
CA LYS A 11 -1.69 -11.83 -4.59
C LYS A 11 -2.66 -11.23 -3.59
N SER A 12 -2.19 -10.29 -2.78
CA SER A 12 -2.93 -9.75 -1.66
C SER A 12 -2.44 -8.33 -1.39
N THR A 13 -3.23 -7.33 -1.77
CA THR A 13 -2.92 -5.91 -1.58
C THR A 13 -3.81 -5.32 -0.50
N GLY A 14 -3.20 -4.89 0.59
CA GLY A 14 -3.89 -4.12 1.63
C GLY A 14 -4.11 -2.68 1.17
N TYR A 15 -5.25 -2.09 1.56
CA TYR A 15 -5.50 -0.68 1.30
C TYR A 15 -6.13 0.04 2.49
N ALA A 16 -5.86 1.33 2.59
CA ALA A 16 -6.56 2.27 3.46
C ALA A 16 -6.90 3.54 2.67
N ILE A 17 -8.05 4.14 2.96
CA ILE A 17 -8.50 5.39 2.33
C ILE A 17 -8.80 6.41 3.42
N SER A 18 -8.27 7.61 3.26
CA SER A 18 -8.54 8.75 4.15
C SER A 18 -8.95 9.99 3.38
N ASP A 19 -9.50 10.96 4.09
CA ASP A 19 -9.56 12.33 3.60
C ASP A 19 -8.21 13.05 3.77
N ASP A 20 -8.10 14.27 3.24
CA ASP A 20 -6.90 15.11 3.31
C ASP A 20 -6.63 15.68 4.71
N LYS A 21 -7.56 15.50 5.64
CA LYS A 21 -7.40 15.87 7.06
C LYS A 21 -6.91 14.69 7.91
N GLY A 22 -6.67 13.54 7.28
CA GLY A 22 -6.21 12.34 7.96
C GLY A 22 -7.32 11.57 8.69
N LYS A 23 -8.59 11.72 8.30
CA LYS A 23 -9.67 10.88 8.82
C LYS A 23 -9.76 9.60 7.99
N LEU A 24 -9.57 8.45 8.62
CA LEU A 24 -9.75 7.14 7.98
C LEU A 24 -11.21 6.96 7.55
N ILE A 25 -11.43 6.70 6.26
CA ILE A 25 -12.76 6.51 5.64
C ILE A 25 -13.08 5.01 5.58
N THR A 26 -12.15 4.23 5.05
CA THR A 26 -12.31 2.77 4.91
C THR A 26 -10.95 2.10 4.72
N TYR A 27 -10.93 0.79 4.86
CA TYR A 27 -9.75 -0.06 4.61
C TYR A 27 -10.22 -1.44 4.16
N GLY A 28 -9.32 -2.23 3.59
CA GLY A 28 -9.64 -3.58 3.18
C GLY A 28 -8.54 -4.28 2.42
N LEU A 29 -8.90 -5.38 1.78
CA LEU A 29 -7.99 -6.28 1.09
C LEU A 29 -8.48 -6.58 -0.31
N LEU A 30 -7.57 -6.46 -1.28
CA LEU A 30 -7.77 -6.94 -2.65
C LEU A 30 -6.98 -8.24 -2.83
N THR A 31 -7.62 -9.29 -3.33
CA THR A 31 -6.97 -10.57 -3.53
C THR A 31 -7.08 -11.06 -4.97
N ALA A 32 -6.05 -11.76 -5.44
CA ALA A 32 -6.02 -12.41 -6.72
C ALA A 32 -5.41 -13.81 -6.62
N SER A 33 -6.16 -14.82 -7.03
CA SER A 33 -5.74 -16.21 -7.08
C SER A 33 -5.67 -16.68 -8.54
N SER A 34 -4.48 -16.74 -9.10
CA SER A 34 -4.22 -17.28 -10.43
C SER A 34 -2.78 -17.75 -10.49
N SER A 35 -2.49 -18.82 -11.23
CA SER A 35 -1.11 -19.21 -11.55
C SER A 35 -0.45 -18.24 -12.54
N ASN A 36 -1.25 -17.51 -13.32
CA ASN A 36 -0.75 -16.50 -14.25
C ASN A 36 -0.49 -15.17 -13.57
N ASN A 37 0.76 -14.73 -13.58
CA ASN A 37 1.20 -13.49 -12.96
C ASN A 37 0.52 -12.24 -13.54
N ILE A 38 0.33 -12.19 -14.85
CA ILE A 38 -0.32 -11.05 -15.53
C ILE A 38 -1.80 -10.98 -15.15
N SER A 39 -2.49 -12.12 -15.08
CA SER A 39 -3.88 -12.18 -14.62
C SER A 39 -4.04 -11.68 -13.17
N ARG A 40 -3.10 -12.00 -12.28
CA ARG A 40 -3.11 -11.46 -10.92
C ARG A 40 -2.91 -9.94 -10.90
N ILE A 41 -1.90 -9.44 -11.64
CA ILE A 41 -1.64 -8.00 -11.76
C ILE A 41 -2.88 -7.27 -12.27
N GLN A 42 -3.51 -7.78 -13.33
CA GLN A 42 -4.73 -7.21 -13.90
C GLN A 42 -5.86 -7.14 -12.86
N LYS A 43 -6.07 -8.22 -12.10
CA LYS A 43 -7.14 -8.26 -11.09
C LYS A 43 -6.90 -7.29 -9.94
N ILE A 44 -5.69 -7.21 -9.40
CA ILE A 44 -5.33 -6.23 -8.36
C ILE A 44 -5.44 -4.81 -8.90
N GLN A 45 -4.87 -4.53 -10.06
CA GLN A 45 -4.97 -3.23 -10.72
C GLN A 45 -6.42 -2.80 -10.92
N SER A 46 -7.28 -3.67 -11.46
CA SER A 46 -8.71 -3.37 -11.65
C SER A 46 -9.39 -3.03 -10.34
N GLY A 47 -9.13 -3.77 -9.25
CA GLY A 47 -9.68 -3.46 -7.93
C GLY A 47 -9.24 -2.09 -7.41
N ILE A 48 -7.97 -1.73 -7.60
CA ILE A 48 -7.46 -0.41 -7.20
C ILE A 48 -8.12 0.70 -8.04
N ILE A 49 -8.29 0.51 -9.35
CA ILE A 49 -8.94 1.49 -10.22
C ILE A 49 -10.41 1.70 -9.85
N GLU A 50 -11.11 0.65 -9.42
CA GLU A 50 -12.47 0.79 -8.88
C GLU A 50 -12.49 1.62 -7.60
N LEU A 51 -11.51 1.44 -6.69
CA LEU A 51 -11.38 2.29 -5.49
C LEU A 51 -11.12 3.75 -5.87
N VAL A 52 -10.25 4.01 -6.87
CA VAL A 52 -9.97 5.36 -7.36
C VAL A 52 -11.25 6.05 -7.84
N LYS A 53 -12.09 5.36 -8.60
CA LYS A 53 -13.39 5.88 -9.07
C LYS A 53 -14.38 6.06 -7.93
N GLN A 54 -14.59 5.01 -7.14
CA GLN A 54 -15.62 4.99 -6.10
C GLN A 54 -15.42 6.05 -5.04
N TYR A 55 -14.17 6.30 -4.65
CA TYR A 55 -13.82 7.25 -3.59
C TYR A 55 -13.27 8.58 -4.12
N ASN A 56 -13.29 8.78 -5.43
CA ASN A 56 -12.70 9.98 -6.07
C ASN A 56 -11.30 10.27 -5.53
N ILE A 57 -10.41 9.28 -5.63
CA ILE A 57 -9.04 9.37 -5.13
C ILE A 57 -8.24 10.37 -5.99
N GLU A 58 -7.55 11.27 -5.32
CA GLU A 58 -6.70 12.29 -5.95
C GLU A 58 -5.21 12.08 -5.65
N LYS A 59 -4.89 11.27 -4.65
CA LYS A 59 -3.51 10.95 -4.27
C LYS A 59 -3.35 9.47 -3.93
N LEU A 60 -2.29 8.86 -4.44
CA LEU A 60 -1.91 7.48 -4.16
C LEU A 60 -0.57 7.46 -3.43
N ILE A 61 -0.50 6.74 -2.34
CA ILE A 61 0.71 6.50 -1.57
C ILE A 61 0.90 4.98 -1.47
N ALA A 62 2.04 4.48 -1.90
CA ALA A 62 2.35 3.06 -1.85
C ALA A 62 3.68 2.79 -1.16
N GLU A 63 3.83 1.58 -0.60
CA GLU A 63 5.14 1.13 -0.16
C GLU A 63 6.08 1.03 -1.36
N ASP A 64 7.29 1.58 -1.20
CA ASP A 64 8.29 1.59 -2.26
C ASP A 64 8.90 0.20 -2.47
N VAL A 65 9.03 -0.17 -3.73
CA VAL A 65 9.68 -1.42 -4.15
C VAL A 65 11.14 -1.15 -4.44
N HIS A 66 12.02 -1.66 -3.58
CA HIS A 66 13.46 -1.61 -3.83
C HIS A 66 13.91 -2.86 -4.61
N PRO A 67 14.20 -2.75 -5.92
CA PRO A 67 14.69 -3.87 -6.71
C PRO A 67 15.94 -4.52 -6.09
N GLU A 68 16.83 -3.70 -5.52
CA GLU A 68 18.05 -4.15 -4.86
C GLU A 68 17.79 -5.03 -3.63
N ALA A 69 16.76 -4.71 -2.84
CA ALA A 69 16.38 -5.50 -1.67
C ALA A 69 15.83 -6.89 -2.05
N TYR A 70 15.30 -7.03 -3.25
CA TYR A 70 14.77 -8.28 -3.79
C TYR A 70 15.77 -8.99 -4.74
N GLY A 71 17.01 -8.47 -4.87
CA GLY A 71 18.04 -9.07 -5.71
C GLY A 71 17.65 -9.14 -7.19
N TYR A 72 16.94 -8.13 -7.71
CA TYR A 72 16.39 -8.12 -9.08
C TYR A 72 15.54 -9.34 -9.42
N SER A 73 14.87 -9.91 -8.43
CA SER A 73 14.06 -11.12 -8.54
C SER A 73 12.82 -10.90 -9.44
N ASP A 74 12.21 -11.99 -9.88
CA ASP A 74 10.94 -11.95 -10.59
C ASP A 74 9.84 -11.26 -9.77
N THR A 75 9.88 -11.39 -8.43
CA THR A 75 8.96 -10.69 -7.54
C THR A 75 9.07 -9.17 -7.68
N ALA A 76 10.29 -8.62 -7.65
CA ALA A 76 10.51 -7.18 -7.83
C ALA A 76 9.99 -6.70 -9.19
N ARG A 77 10.27 -7.45 -10.26
CA ARG A 77 9.79 -7.14 -11.61
C ARG A 77 8.26 -7.10 -11.68
N LEU A 78 7.59 -8.09 -11.09
CA LEU A 78 6.12 -8.15 -11.06
C LEU A 78 5.51 -6.99 -10.27
N LEU A 79 6.11 -6.60 -9.15
CA LEU A 79 5.67 -5.43 -8.37
C LEU A 79 5.86 -4.12 -9.13
N MET A 80 6.97 -3.96 -9.85
CA MET A 80 7.20 -2.78 -10.71
C MET A 80 6.18 -2.70 -11.85
N TRP A 81 5.81 -3.83 -12.48
CA TRP A 81 4.74 -3.87 -13.48
C TRP A 81 3.39 -3.48 -12.88
N LEU A 82 3.08 -3.99 -11.69
CA LEU A 82 1.86 -3.62 -10.97
C LEU A 82 1.82 -2.12 -10.67
N GLN A 83 2.91 -1.55 -10.13
CA GLN A 83 2.99 -0.11 -9.85
C GLN A 83 2.77 0.72 -11.12
N GLY A 84 3.47 0.40 -12.21
CA GLY A 84 3.30 1.11 -13.48
C GLY A 84 1.87 1.02 -14.03
N SER A 85 1.24 -0.15 -13.94
CA SER A 85 -0.15 -0.34 -14.39
C SER A 85 -1.16 0.45 -13.56
N ILE A 86 -0.94 0.58 -12.25
CA ILE A 86 -1.78 1.38 -11.35
C ILE A 86 -1.67 2.86 -11.68
N VAL A 87 -0.45 3.37 -11.90
CA VAL A 87 -0.21 4.78 -12.27
C VAL A 87 -0.98 5.14 -13.52
N LEU A 88 -0.82 4.36 -14.59
CA LEU A 88 -1.50 4.60 -15.86
C LEU A 88 -3.02 4.42 -15.75
N GLY A 89 -3.47 3.39 -15.03
CA GLY A 89 -4.88 3.13 -14.83
C GLY A 89 -5.56 4.23 -14.01
N ALA A 90 -4.94 4.71 -12.96
CA ALA A 90 -5.46 5.79 -12.13
C ALA A 90 -5.58 7.11 -12.93
N TYR A 91 -4.56 7.46 -13.68
CA TYR A 91 -4.60 8.61 -14.59
C TYR A 91 -5.72 8.51 -15.62
N SER A 92 -5.95 7.32 -16.19
CA SER A 92 -6.98 7.11 -17.22
C SER A 92 -8.42 7.34 -16.72
N VAL A 93 -8.66 7.23 -15.41
CA VAL A 93 -10.00 7.40 -14.81
C VAL A 93 -10.15 8.70 -14.01
N ASN A 94 -9.03 9.34 -13.65
CA ASN A 94 -9.02 10.64 -13.00
C ASN A 94 -7.84 11.47 -13.50
N ASN A 95 -8.08 12.36 -14.44
CA ASN A 95 -7.06 13.23 -15.07
C ASN A 95 -6.42 14.24 -14.11
N ASN A 96 -6.95 14.42 -12.90
CA ASN A 96 -6.31 15.25 -11.86
C ASN A 96 -5.10 14.54 -11.24
N ILE A 97 -5.02 13.21 -11.37
CA ILE A 97 -3.85 12.44 -10.94
C ILE A 97 -2.69 12.72 -11.90
N ASN A 98 -1.56 13.13 -11.35
CA ASN A 98 -0.32 13.42 -12.08
C ASN A 98 0.88 12.88 -11.30
N SER A 99 2.10 13.12 -11.77
CA SER A 99 3.31 12.60 -11.12
C SER A 99 3.49 13.03 -9.66
N LYS A 100 2.91 14.18 -9.26
CA LYS A 100 2.94 14.67 -7.87
C LYS A 100 1.85 14.07 -6.99
N SER A 101 0.87 13.41 -7.60
CA SER A 101 -0.23 12.73 -6.90
C SER A 101 0.13 11.30 -6.49
N ILE A 102 1.33 10.83 -6.84
CA ILE A 102 1.78 9.46 -6.58
C ILE A 102 3.07 9.54 -5.81
N GLU A 103 3.06 8.99 -4.61
CA GLU A 103 4.20 8.97 -3.70
C GLU A 103 4.54 7.54 -3.30
N PHE A 104 5.82 7.30 -3.05
CA PHE A 104 6.31 6.03 -2.55
C PHE A 104 7.06 6.26 -1.24
N MET A 105 6.77 5.44 -0.23
CA MET A 105 7.38 5.53 1.09
C MET A 105 8.02 4.19 1.45
N GLN A 106 9.25 4.22 1.95
CA GLN A 106 9.95 3.01 2.37
C GLN A 106 9.36 2.42 3.65
N ALA A 107 9.31 1.09 3.74
CA ALA A 107 8.83 0.39 4.94
C ALA A 107 9.63 0.76 6.20
N SER A 108 10.93 0.98 6.08
CA SER A 108 11.77 1.44 7.19
C SER A 108 11.44 2.86 7.65
N GLU A 109 11.04 3.71 6.73
CA GLU A 109 10.67 5.10 6.99
C GLU A 109 9.34 5.18 7.75
N TRP A 110 8.27 4.59 7.22
CA TRP A 110 6.98 4.67 7.88
C TRP A 110 6.97 3.96 9.24
N ARG A 111 7.70 2.83 9.41
CA ARG A 111 7.85 2.20 10.73
C ARG A 111 8.57 3.10 11.72
N LYS A 112 9.63 3.78 11.29
CA LYS A 112 10.34 4.76 12.12
C LYS A 112 9.42 5.89 12.57
N ASN A 113 8.60 6.43 11.67
CA ASN A 113 7.65 7.51 11.98
C ASN A 113 6.58 7.07 13.00
N LEU A 114 6.27 5.78 13.04
CA LEU A 114 5.35 5.19 14.03
C LEU A 114 6.02 4.78 15.35
N GLY A 115 7.34 4.89 15.45
CA GLY A 115 8.10 4.42 16.61
C GLY A 115 8.23 2.89 16.67
N ILE A 116 7.96 2.19 15.57
CA ILE A 116 8.16 0.73 15.47
C ILE A 116 9.65 0.48 15.25
N LYS A 117 10.27 -0.25 16.19
CA LYS A 117 11.71 -0.53 16.12
C LYS A 117 12.04 -1.36 14.91
N THR A 118 12.84 -0.79 14.01
CA THR A 118 13.51 -1.46 12.91
C THR A 118 15.01 -1.42 13.14
N GLY A 119 15.77 -2.46 12.76
CA GLY A 119 17.22 -2.40 12.91
C GLY A 119 17.92 -3.71 12.57
N ARG A 120 19.25 -3.69 12.64
CA ARG A 120 20.10 -4.88 12.42
C ARG A 120 19.64 -6.03 13.32
N GLY A 121 19.30 -7.18 12.69
CA GLY A 121 18.91 -8.38 13.41
C GLY A 121 17.40 -8.57 13.61
N ILE A 122 16.56 -7.60 13.26
CA ILE A 122 15.10 -7.79 13.27
C ILE A 122 14.69 -8.33 11.90
N LYS A 123 14.25 -9.57 11.86
CA LYS A 123 13.75 -10.21 10.65
C LYS A 123 12.37 -9.66 10.30
N ARG A 124 12.04 -9.64 8.99
CA ARG A 124 10.73 -9.19 8.47
C ARG A 124 9.54 -9.89 9.14
N GLU A 125 9.67 -11.18 9.43
CA GLU A 125 8.66 -11.97 10.14
C GLU A 125 8.36 -11.48 11.56
N ASN A 126 9.29 -10.77 12.20
CA ASN A 126 9.10 -10.19 13.52
C ASN A 126 8.49 -8.78 13.49
N LEU A 127 8.50 -8.13 12.32
CA LEU A 127 7.92 -6.79 12.14
C LEU A 127 6.41 -6.85 11.96
N LYS A 128 5.89 -7.83 11.21
CA LYS A 128 4.45 -7.99 10.95
C LYS A 128 3.59 -8.05 12.23
N PRO A 129 3.95 -8.81 13.28
CA PRO A 129 3.20 -8.79 14.54
C PRO A 129 3.19 -7.42 15.23
N LEU A 130 4.25 -6.63 15.04
CA LEU A 130 4.34 -5.27 15.62
C LEU A 130 3.41 -4.29 14.88
N ASP A 131 3.32 -4.41 13.55
CA ASP A 131 2.43 -3.60 12.73
C ASP A 131 0.95 -3.91 13.07
N ILE A 132 0.59 -5.20 13.17
CA ILE A 132 -0.75 -5.63 13.61
C ILE A 132 -1.08 -5.12 15.01
N LYS A 133 -0.14 -5.25 15.97
CA LYS A 133 -0.33 -4.76 17.33
C LYS A 133 -0.52 -3.25 17.36
N TYR A 134 0.26 -2.50 16.58
CA TYR A 134 0.13 -1.05 16.49
C TYR A 134 -1.27 -0.62 16.03
N VAL A 135 -1.78 -1.24 14.98
CA VAL A 135 -3.11 -0.95 14.43
C VAL A 135 -4.21 -1.31 15.44
N LYS A 136 -4.10 -2.45 16.09
CA LYS A 136 -5.05 -2.87 17.13
C LYS A 136 -5.08 -1.91 18.32
N ASP A 137 -3.90 -1.52 18.83
CA ASP A 137 -3.79 -0.63 19.98
C ASP A 137 -4.25 0.79 19.65
N THR A 138 -4.03 1.27 18.42
CA THR A 138 -4.32 2.65 18.00
C THR A 138 -5.76 2.84 17.55
N TYR A 139 -6.31 1.87 16.80
CA TYR A 139 -7.61 1.99 16.13
C TYR A 139 -8.65 0.98 16.59
N GLY A 140 -8.27 -0.03 17.39
CA GLY A 140 -9.15 -1.13 17.74
C GLY A 140 -9.49 -2.05 16.57
N ILE A 141 -8.73 -1.97 15.48
CA ILE A 141 -8.94 -2.75 14.25
C ILE A 141 -8.21 -4.09 14.36
N ASP A 142 -8.94 -5.16 14.07
CA ASP A 142 -8.41 -6.52 13.98
C ASP A 142 -8.44 -6.95 12.49
N ALA A 143 -7.30 -6.91 11.84
CA ALA A 143 -7.15 -7.18 10.41
C ALA A 143 -5.86 -7.99 10.14
N ASN A 144 -5.73 -8.53 8.92
CA ASN A 144 -4.52 -9.21 8.50
C ASN A 144 -3.35 -8.24 8.32
N ASP A 145 -2.16 -8.78 8.14
CA ASP A 145 -0.92 -8.02 8.03
C ASP A 145 -0.91 -7.03 6.87
N ASP A 146 -1.38 -7.40 5.68
CA ASP A 146 -1.40 -6.52 4.50
C ASP A 146 -2.29 -5.28 4.73
N VAL A 147 -3.45 -5.46 5.36
CA VAL A 147 -4.34 -4.34 5.75
C VAL A 147 -3.70 -3.49 6.84
N CYS A 148 -3.07 -4.12 7.83
CA CYS A 148 -2.38 -3.39 8.89
C CYS A 148 -1.20 -2.58 8.36
N ASP A 149 -0.43 -3.10 7.41
CA ASP A 149 0.67 -2.38 6.76
C ASP A 149 0.15 -1.16 6.00
N ALA A 150 -0.96 -1.27 5.26
CA ALA A 150 -1.60 -0.12 4.60
C ALA A 150 -2.12 0.94 5.60
N ILE A 151 -2.69 0.53 6.75
CA ILE A 151 -3.12 1.45 7.81
C ILE A 151 -1.91 2.10 8.50
N CYS A 152 -0.83 1.37 8.71
CA CYS A 152 0.41 1.92 9.24
C CYS A 152 1.01 2.97 8.30
N LEU A 153 1.07 2.67 6.99
CA LEU A 153 1.53 3.60 5.96
C LEU A 153 0.70 4.90 5.99
N TYR A 154 -0.64 4.77 6.01
CA TYR A 154 -1.55 5.90 6.17
C TYR A 154 -1.24 6.71 7.44
N THR A 155 -1.11 6.05 8.57
CA THR A 155 -0.87 6.73 9.85
C THR A 155 0.46 7.47 9.86
N ALA A 156 1.50 6.86 9.32
CA ALA A 156 2.83 7.45 9.24
C ALA A 156 2.86 8.68 8.32
N TYR A 157 2.10 8.64 7.23
CA TYR A 157 2.00 9.74 6.27
C TYR A 157 1.49 11.04 6.93
N PHE A 158 0.49 10.94 7.80
CA PHE A 158 -0.06 12.12 8.52
C PHE A 158 0.70 12.49 9.79
N LYS A 159 1.70 11.70 10.21
CA LYS A 159 2.59 12.01 11.33
C LYS A 159 3.94 12.59 10.91
N SER A 160 4.24 12.55 9.60
CA SER A 160 5.50 13.07 9.04
C SER A 160 5.50 14.59 8.87
#